data_df9c214210705bb0f36236ff0741035e
#
_entry.id   df9c214210705bb0f36236ff0741035e
#
_cell.length_a   1.000
_cell.length_b   1.000
_cell.length_c   1.000
_cell.angle_alpha   90.00
_cell.angle_beta   90.00
_cell.angle_gamma   90.00
#
_symmetry.space_group_name_H-M   'P 1'
#
loop_
_entity.id
_entity.type
_entity.pdbx_description
1 polymer ?
#
loop_
_entity_poly.entity_id
_entity_poly.type
_entity_poly.pdbx_seq_one_letter_code
_entity_poly.pdbx_strand_id
1 'polypeptide(L)'
;MEIIPAIDLLNGKCVRLNQGNYNEVTKFNSDPVKQAEIWESKGAKRLHLVDLDGAKTGEPINDLTIKEIKKSIEIPIQLGGGIRSFDRAKELFGIGIDRIILGTIAIENPELVKDLSHEYPKRVAEGLMPKREW
;
A
#
# COMPACT_ATOMS: atom_id res chain seq x y z
N MET A 1 -18.08 12.77 4.50
CA MET A 1 -17.02 11.88 5.06
C MET A 1 -16.32 11.17 3.93
N GLU A 2 -15.01 11.28 3.85
CA GLU A 2 -14.25 10.62 2.81
C GLU A 2 -14.01 9.15 3.20
N ILE A 3 -14.34 8.25 2.29
CA ILE A 3 -14.10 6.83 2.47
C ILE A 3 -12.84 6.47 1.69
N ILE A 4 -11.86 5.88 2.38
CA ILE A 4 -10.63 5.40 1.75
C ILE A 4 -10.64 3.87 1.86
N PRO A 5 -11.07 3.18 0.80
CA PRO A 5 -11.05 1.74 0.83
C PRO A 5 -9.63 1.19 0.80
N ALA A 6 -9.45 0.05 1.43
CA ALA A 6 -8.16 -0.63 1.47
C ALA A 6 -8.20 -1.93 0.68
N ILE A 7 -7.12 -2.19 -0.04
CA ILE A 7 -6.90 -3.47 -0.71
C ILE A 7 -5.59 -4.04 -0.17
N ASP A 8 -5.69 -5.24 0.39
CA ASP A 8 -4.53 -5.98 0.86
C ASP A 8 -4.03 -6.88 -0.27
N LEU A 9 -2.75 -6.76 -0.62
CA LEU A 9 -2.15 -7.55 -1.68
C LEU A 9 -1.28 -8.66 -1.07
N LEU A 10 -1.55 -9.88 -1.48
CA LEU A 10 -0.77 -11.04 -1.10
C LEU A 10 -0.57 -11.92 -2.32
N ASN A 11 0.69 -12.12 -2.69
CA ASN A 11 1.08 -12.95 -3.82
C ASN A 11 0.33 -12.58 -5.12
N GLY A 12 0.25 -11.28 -5.39
CA GLY A 12 -0.40 -10.74 -6.59
C GLY A 12 -1.91 -10.73 -6.57
N LYS A 13 -2.53 -11.09 -5.47
CA LYS A 13 -3.97 -11.19 -5.34
C LYS A 13 -4.52 -10.29 -4.25
N CYS A 14 -5.77 -9.89 -4.41
CA CYS A 14 -6.49 -9.17 -3.37
C CYS A 14 -7.01 -10.18 -2.34
N VAL A 15 -6.71 -9.94 -1.08
CA VAL A 15 -7.10 -10.84 0.00
C VAL A 15 -7.67 -10.05 1.16
N ARG A 16 -8.32 -10.77 2.09
CA ARG A 16 -8.77 -10.21 3.34
C ARG A 16 -8.20 -11.07 4.46
N LEU A 17 -7.36 -10.47 5.30
CA LEU A 17 -6.79 -11.17 6.43
C LEU A 17 -7.79 -11.24 7.57
N ASN A 18 -7.89 -12.42 8.17
CA ASN A 18 -8.70 -12.62 9.34
C ASN A 18 -7.87 -12.25 10.58
N GLN A 19 -8.24 -11.15 11.27
CA GLN A 19 -7.53 -10.64 12.44
C GLN A 19 -6.02 -10.38 12.20
N GLY A 20 -5.65 -10.01 10.98
CA GLY A 20 -4.25 -9.76 10.62
C GLY A 20 -3.40 -11.02 10.49
N ASN A 21 -3.99 -12.20 10.50
CA ASN A 21 -3.29 -13.47 10.46
C ASN A 21 -3.08 -13.93 9.01
N TYR A 22 -1.83 -14.04 8.57
CA TYR A 22 -1.48 -14.47 7.21
C TYR A 22 -1.90 -15.91 6.91
N ASN A 23 -2.11 -16.74 7.93
CA ASN A 23 -2.55 -18.13 7.75
C ASN A 23 -4.06 -18.25 7.61
N GLU A 24 -4.81 -17.22 7.97
CA GLU A 24 -6.26 -17.18 7.88
C GLU A 24 -6.69 -16.14 6.86
N VAL A 25 -6.47 -16.47 5.58
CA VAL A 25 -6.77 -15.56 4.47
C VAL A 25 -8.11 -15.93 3.85
N THR A 26 -9.02 -14.96 3.82
CA THR A 26 -10.28 -15.10 3.09
C THR A 26 -10.15 -14.34 1.78
N LYS A 27 -10.24 -15.08 0.68
CA LYS A 27 -10.28 -14.49 -0.65
C LYS A 27 -11.71 -14.04 -0.94
N PHE A 28 -11.89 -12.77 -1.28
CA PHE A 28 -13.18 -12.34 -1.80
C PHE A 28 -12.99 -11.85 -3.20
N ASN A 29 -12.55 -10.99 -3.75
CA ASN A 29 -12.27 -10.79 -5.18
C ASN A 29 -10.76 -10.92 -5.41
N SER A 30 -10.34 -11.96 -6.07
CA SER A 30 -8.91 -12.24 -6.25
C SER A 30 -8.22 -11.32 -7.24
N ASP A 31 -8.99 -10.55 -8.03
CA ASP A 31 -8.44 -9.63 -9.02
C ASP A 31 -8.32 -8.23 -8.42
N PRO A 32 -7.12 -7.78 -8.03
CA PRO A 32 -6.95 -6.47 -7.41
C PRO A 32 -7.27 -5.30 -8.33
N VAL A 33 -7.02 -5.44 -9.63
CA VAL A 33 -7.34 -4.38 -10.60
C VAL A 33 -8.86 -4.19 -10.66
N LYS A 34 -9.59 -5.27 -10.75
CA LYS A 34 -11.04 -5.23 -10.79
C LYS A 34 -11.62 -4.65 -9.49
N GLN A 35 -11.06 -5.04 -8.36
CA GLN A 35 -11.49 -4.50 -7.07
C GLN A 35 -11.22 -3.00 -6.96
N ALA A 36 -10.09 -2.54 -7.47
CA ALA A 36 -9.76 -1.11 -7.49
C ALA A 36 -10.76 -0.33 -8.36
N GLU A 37 -11.09 -0.86 -9.54
CA GLU A 37 -12.06 -0.25 -10.43
C GLU A 37 -13.46 -0.19 -9.81
N ILE A 38 -13.85 -1.23 -9.07
CA ILE A 38 -15.13 -1.24 -8.34
C ILE A 38 -15.16 -0.11 -7.31
N TRP A 39 -14.09 0.03 -6.52
CA TRP A 39 -14.03 1.11 -5.52
C TRP A 39 -14.10 2.49 -6.17
N GLU A 40 -13.37 2.69 -7.25
CA GLU A 40 -13.42 3.96 -7.98
C GLU A 40 -14.83 4.25 -8.49
N SER A 41 -15.50 3.23 -9.05
CA SER A 41 -16.86 3.37 -9.56
C SER A 41 -17.88 3.72 -8.46
N LYS A 42 -17.58 3.34 -7.22
CA LYS A 42 -18.41 3.67 -6.06
C LYS A 42 -18.11 5.04 -5.46
N GLY A 43 -17.24 5.79 -6.09
CA GLY A 43 -16.96 7.16 -5.67
C GLY A 43 -15.80 7.32 -4.68
N ALA A 44 -14.97 6.31 -4.50
CA ALA A 44 -13.78 6.45 -3.67
C ALA A 44 -12.88 7.56 -4.23
N LYS A 45 -12.35 8.39 -3.34
CA LYS A 45 -11.48 9.52 -3.71
C LYS A 45 -10.00 9.16 -3.64
N ARG A 46 -9.67 8.08 -2.99
CA ARG A 46 -8.31 7.60 -2.78
C ARG A 46 -8.37 6.11 -2.50
N LEU A 47 -7.34 5.39 -2.92
CA LEU A 47 -7.22 3.96 -2.65
C LEU A 47 -6.01 3.73 -1.74
N HIS A 48 -6.18 2.90 -0.73
CA HIS A 48 -5.09 2.47 0.15
C HIS A 48 -4.70 1.05 -0.20
N LEU A 49 -3.44 0.86 -0.61
CA LEU A 49 -2.89 -0.46 -0.87
C LEU A 49 -1.98 -0.87 0.29
N VAL A 50 -2.09 -2.12 0.70
CA VAL A 50 -1.18 -2.71 1.66
C VAL A 50 -0.46 -3.86 0.99
N ASP A 51 0.85 -3.74 0.86
CA ASP A 51 1.70 -4.78 0.32
C ASP A 51 2.08 -5.75 1.44
N LEU A 52 1.28 -6.81 1.59
CA LEU A 52 1.50 -7.77 2.67
C LEU A 52 2.79 -8.57 2.49
N ASP A 53 3.17 -8.88 1.25
CA ASP A 53 4.45 -9.55 0.99
C ASP A 53 5.62 -8.63 1.33
N GLY A 54 5.52 -7.37 0.94
CA GLY A 54 6.53 -6.36 1.30
C GLY A 54 6.69 -6.24 2.80
N ALA A 55 5.58 -6.20 3.53
CA ALA A 55 5.60 -6.12 5.00
C ALA A 55 6.23 -7.36 5.63
N LYS A 56 6.00 -8.53 5.05
CA LYS A 56 6.48 -9.80 5.58
C LYS A 56 7.95 -10.07 5.25
N THR A 57 8.35 -9.88 4.00
CA THR A 57 9.69 -10.26 3.51
C THR A 57 10.52 -9.10 2.96
N GLY A 58 9.89 -7.97 2.68
CA GLY A 58 10.54 -6.84 2.00
C GLY A 58 10.68 -7.01 0.50
N GLU A 59 10.23 -8.13 -0.06
CA GLU A 59 10.39 -8.41 -1.49
C GLU A 59 9.30 -7.73 -2.32
N PRO A 60 9.64 -7.20 -3.52
CA PRO A 60 8.70 -6.45 -4.36
C PRO A 60 7.81 -7.35 -5.23
N ILE A 61 7.22 -8.37 -4.64
CA ILE A 61 6.43 -9.38 -5.35
C ILE A 61 5.19 -8.78 -6.02
N ASN A 62 4.61 -7.74 -5.43
CA ASN A 62 3.35 -7.16 -5.91
C ASN A 62 3.54 -5.95 -6.84
N ASP A 63 4.76 -5.61 -7.25
CA ASP A 63 5.01 -4.40 -8.03
C ASP A 63 4.30 -4.40 -9.38
N LEU A 64 4.27 -5.54 -10.07
CA LEU A 64 3.54 -5.64 -11.34
C LEU A 64 2.05 -5.38 -11.14
N THR A 65 1.48 -5.96 -10.10
CA THR A 65 0.07 -5.77 -9.75
C THR A 65 -0.21 -4.30 -9.42
N ILE A 66 0.67 -3.67 -8.67
CA ILE A 66 0.55 -2.24 -8.32
C ILE A 66 0.55 -1.37 -9.58
N LYS A 67 1.44 -1.67 -10.52
CA LYS A 67 1.48 -0.97 -11.82
C LYS A 67 0.18 -1.13 -12.59
N GLU A 68 -0.37 -2.32 -12.61
CA GLU A 68 -1.62 -2.60 -13.31
C GLU A 68 -2.79 -1.86 -12.68
N ILE A 69 -2.86 -1.80 -11.35
CA ILE A 69 -3.86 -1.03 -10.64
C ILE A 69 -3.74 0.45 -11.02
N LYS A 70 -2.51 0.99 -10.98
CA LYS A 70 -2.27 2.40 -11.29
C LYS A 70 -2.73 2.76 -12.69
N LYS A 71 -2.58 1.86 -13.65
CA LYS A 71 -3.02 2.08 -15.03
C LYS A 71 -4.53 2.06 -15.18
N SER A 72 -5.24 1.35 -14.32
CA SER A 72 -6.68 1.12 -14.46
C SER A 72 -7.55 2.18 -13.80
N ILE A 73 -7.02 2.94 -12.85
CA ILE A 73 -7.78 3.94 -12.10
C ILE A 73 -7.09 5.30 -12.15
N GLU A 74 -7.87 6.36 -11.91
CA GLU A 74 -7.38 7.73 -11.91
C GLU A 74 -7.24 8.33 -10.51
N ILE A 75 -7.90 7.73 -9.52
CA ILE A 75 -7.81 8.24 -8.15
C ILE A 75 -6.43 8.00 -7.55
N PRO A 76 -5.97 8.87 -6.64
CA PRO A 76 -4.66 8.71 -6.03
C PRO A 76 -4.56 7.41 -5.23
N ILE A 77 -3.35 6.87 -5.19
CA ILE A 77 -3.04 5.64 -4.47
C ILE A 77 -2.01 5.94 -3.39
N GLN A 78 -2.30 5.53 -2.16
CA GLN A 78 -1.32 5.49 -1.10
C GLN A 78 -0.97 4.04 -0.80
N LEU A 79 0.29 3.78 -0.45
CA LEU A 79 0.77 2.43 -0.27
C LEU A 79 1.61 2.30 1.00
N GLY A 80 1.32 1.28 1.78
CA GLY A 80 2.11 0.87 2.93
C GLY A 80 2.53 -0.59 2.81
N GLY A 81 3.52 -0.97 3.59
CA GLY A 81 4.00 -2.34 3.67
C GLY A 81 5.43 -2.53 3.19
N GLY A 82 6.36 -2.65 4.13
CA GLY A 82 7.74 -3.03 3.85
C GLY A 82 8.63 -1.98 3.22
N ILE A 83 8.25 -0.71 3.30
CA ILE A 83 9.09 0.38 2.79
C ILE A 83 10.14 0.71 3.84
N ARG A 84 11.39 0.33 3.59
CA ARG A 84 12.47 0.42 4.57
C ARG A 84 13.72 1.13 4.06
N SER A 85 13.69 1.64 2.84
CA SER A 85 14.83 2.33 2.26
C SER A 85 14.38 3.47 1.36
N PHE A 86 15.30 4.40 1.12
CA PHE A 86 15.08 5.49 0.19
C PHE A 86 14.85 4.95 -1.23
N ASP A 87 15.66 3.97 -1.64
CA ASP A 87 15.55 3.39 -2.98
C ASP A 87 14.20 2.71 -3.20
N ARG A 88 13.69 2.01 -2.21
CA ARG A 88 12.37 1.38 -2.31
C ARG A 88 11.25 2.42 -2.47
N ALA A 89 11.31 3.48 -1.69
CA ALA A 89 10.36 4.58 -1.82
C ALA A 89 10.42 5.21 -3.21
N LYS A 90 11.63 5.45 -3.70
CA LYS A 90 11.85 6.01 -5.04
C LYS A 90 11.26 5.12 -6.14
N GLU A 91 11.45 3.80 -6.03
CA GLU A 91 10.85 2.85 -6.97
C GLU A 91 9.32 2.96 -7.00
N LEU A 92 8.70 3.05 -5.83
CA LEU A 92 7.25 3.14 -5.72
C LEU A 92 6.73 4.45 -6.29
N PHE A 93 7.38 5.57 -6.03
CA PHE A 93 7.02 6.85 -6.65
C PHE A 93 7.18 6.79 -8.17
N GLY A 94 8.20 6.09 -8.65
CA GLY A 94 8.41 5.85 -10.07
C GLY A 94 7.30 5.05 -10.74
N ILE A 95 6.67 4.13 -10.01
CA ILE A 95 5.50 3.38 -10.48
C ILE A 95 4.28 4.31 -10.61
N GLY A 96 4.22 5.36 -9.81
CA GLY A 96 3.11 6.30 -9.79
C GLY A 96 2.33 6.34 -8.49
N ILE A 97 2.89 5.76 -7.42
CA ILE A 97 2.28 5.86 -6.10
C ILE A 97 2.31 7.32 -5.65
N ASP A 98 1.18 7.83 -5.20
CA ASP A 98 1.03 9.25 -4.85
C ASP A 98 1.54 9.54 -3.44
N ARG A 99 1.36 8.60 -2.52
CA ARG A 99 1.80 8.74 -1.14
C ARG A 99 2.24 7.39 -0.59
N ILE A 100 3.31 7.39 0.18
CA ILE A 100 3.76 6.18 0.90
C ILE A 100 3.52 6.35 2.40
N ILE A 101 3.32 5.22 3.06
CA ILE A 101 3.13 5.18 4.51
C ILE A 101 4.28 4.37 5.11
N LEU A 102 5.05 5.00 5.96
CA LEU A 102 6.16 4.35 6.66
C LEU A 102 5.69 3.86 8.02
N GLY A 103 5.91 2.59 8.30
CA GLY A 103 5.55 1.96 9.56
C GLY A 103 6.67 2.05 10.59
N THR A 104 7.05 0.90 11.14
CA THR A 104 8.06 0.82 12.21
C THR A 104 9.40 1.42 11.84
N ILE A 105 9.75 1.44 10.55
CA ILE A 105 11.00 2.03 10.07
C ILE A 105 11.09 3.52 10.44
N ALA A 106 9.95 4.20 10.57
CA ALA A 106 9.91 5.60 10.96
C ALA A 106 10.49 5.82 12.38
N ILE A 107 10.33 4.83 13.25
CA ILE A 107 10.87 4.85 14.60
C ILE A 107 12.34 4.42 14.60
N GLU A 108 12.66 3.37 13.83
CA GLU A 108 14.01 2.79 13.77
C GLU A 108 15.01 3.68 13.04
N ASN A 109 14.54 4.41 12.03
CA ASN A 109 15.39 5.24 11.17
C ASN A 109 14.70 6.57 10.86
N PRO A 110 14.66 7.52 11.83
CA PRO A 110 14.01 8.81 11.59
C PRO A 110 14.69 9.66 10.52
N GLU A 111 15.97 9.44 10.23
CA GLU A 111 16.66 10.15 9.15
C GLU A 111 16.08 9.78 7.78
N LEU A 112 15.64 8.54 7.60
CA LEU A 112 14.98 8.12 6.37
C LEU A 112 13.70 8.92 6.15
N VAL A 113 12.90 9.10 7.19
CA VAL A 113 11.67 9.89 7.12
C VAL A 113 11.99 11.32 6.72
N LYS A 114 13.00 11.90 7.34
CA LYS A 114 13.43 13.27 7.06
C LYS A 114 13.88 13.44 5.61
N ASP A 115 14.73 12.54 5.14
CA ASP A 115 15.25 12.58 3.77
C ASP A 115 14.15 12.42 2.74
N LEU A 116 13.25 11.47 2.96
CA LEU A 116 12.12 11.24 2.07
C LEU A 116 11.14 12.40 2.07
N SER A 117 10.85 12.96 3.24
CA SER A 117 9.93 14.10 3.33
C SER A 117 10.49 15.34 2.67
N HIS A 118 11.80 15.49 2.68
CA HIS A 118 12.48 16.60 2.01
C HIS A 118 12.42 16.45 0.49
N GLU A 119 12.70 15.24 -0.02
CA GLU A 119 12.70 14.96 -1.46
C GLU A 119 11.29 14.87 -2.05
N TYR A 120 10.34 14.34 -1.27
CA TYR A 120 8.96 14.12 -1.70
C TYR A 120 7.98 14.79 -0.74
N PRO A 121 7.93 16.15 -0.72
CA PRO A 121 7.08 16.85 0.24
C PRO A 121 5.61 16.48 0.09
N LYS A 122 4.93 16.27 1.22
CA LYS A 122 3.50 15.91 1.32
C LYS A 122 3.16 14.52 0.76
N ARG A 123 4.16 13.71 0.45
CA ARG A 123 3.92 12.38 -0.12
C ARG A 123 4.39 11.25 0.81
N VAL A 124 4.84 11.59 2.00
CA VAL A 124 5.30 10.63 2.99
C VAL A 124 4.50 10.80 4.25
N ALA A 125 3.87 9.73 4.72
CA ALA A 125 3.16 9.70 5.98
C ALA A 125 3.78 8.67 6.90
N GLU A 126 3.74 8.94 8.20
CA GLU A 126 4.10 7.97 9.22
C GLU A 126 2.83 7.36 9.77
N GLY A 127 2.84 6.06 9.93
CA GLY A 127 1.71 5.37 10.52
C GLY A 127 2.18 4.07 11.11
N LEU A 128 1.92 3.88 12.41
CA LEU A 128 1.97 2.55 12.97
C LEU A 128 0.72 1.86 12.45
N MET A 129 0.92 0.87 11.58
CA MET A 129 -0.17 0.06 11.10
C MET A 129 -0.70 -0.71 12.31
N PRO A 130 -1.88 -0.38 12.83
CA PRO A 130 -2.40 -1.13 13.95
C PRO A 130 -2.59 -2.58 13.55
N LYS A 131 -2.42 -3.47 14.53
CA LYS A 131 -2.74 -4.87 14.33
C LYS A 131 -4.21 -4.92 13.90
N ARG A 132 -4.45 -5.42 12.70
CA ARG A 132 -5.79 -5.41 12.14
C ARG A 132 -6.65 -6.47 12.81
N GLU A 133 -7.77 -6.01 13.32
CA GLU A 133 -8.82 -6.89 13.82
C GLU A 133 -10.00 -6.80 12.86
N TRP A 134 -10.17 -7.82 12.09
CA TRP A 134 -11.30 -7.94 11.20
C TRP A 134 -11.81 -9.35 11.05
#